data_2eeedf7bc14abf49ad30c4ec25d96533
#
_entry.id   2eeedf7bc14abf49ad30c4ec25d96533
#
_cell.length_a   1.000
_cell.length_b   1.000
_cell.length_c   1.000
_cell.angle_alpha   90.00
_cell.angle_beta   90.00
_cell.angle_gamma   90.00
#
_symmetry.space_group_name_H-M   'P 1'
#
loop_
_entity.id
_entity.type
_entity.pdbx_description
1 polymer ?
#
loop_
_entity_poly.entity_id
_entity_poly.type
_entity_poly.pdbx_seq_one_letter_code
_entity_poly.pdbx_strand_id
1 'polypeptide(L)'
;MILSMLWLMVGCDVPTESFIEVEEDAVYFGYEASTTTLKVRASDWWTASTDADWCDVTTQSGKLILDVEANDGEKRSTHVKLGCGDVVKLIYVSQRAYGVDAYVDVAERNMVVSSLADTLYIAVDATDHWTMEVEPQEEEWCSWVKTGNQIKVTYPTNMGKARTATVNLVCGTMVTTITLTQQECENVLVAYFMGANNLSQALQNNIHQMEAAVREGALNGGRILIFFDQYVGSSIYELVDKGGGECSRTMLKNYNTIDCTDVEVMRSVLRDIKELAPAQHYGFVFGGHSNGWVSDSLDISDMNSYSADWNKYRRQSEAATQTANEELEHHGLWMKRHVEGDWKTRVVGYDGSRGMDIPEFADALSELNPDFVLMDACFMASVEALWELRGVTRKVIASPIEIMSAGFPYTPIIKSLFGDWDNLAELCRIYVDSYKVSSSPHAAVSLVDITQLDALAESVSEVLRSSRKIEKSWLTSVSDLQYYEGLANHIFYDLGDCMDKIATDSVALSHFHEALDRVVLWTDHTAKGYSDFCRGEFPLVRCSGLSVYVSRQKYPMFRASYLRMGWTKTAGEICYY
;
A
#
# COMPACT_ATOMS: atom_id res chain seq x y z
N MET A 1 65.90 9.90 -58.53
CA MET A 1 64.95 9.42 -59.52
C MET A 1 63.63 9.21 -58.72
N ILE A 2 62.77 10.22 -58.75
CA ILE A 2 61.55 10.29 -57.95
C ILE A 2 60.42 9.98 -58.93
N LEU A 3 59.68 8.86 -58.67
CA LEU A 3 58.54 8.49 -59.47
C LEU A 3 57.28 9.03 -58.74
N SER A 4 56.65 10.03 -59.34
CA SER A 4 55.39 10.59 -58.91
C SER A 4 54.24 9.72 -59.44
N MET A 5 53.51 9.09 -58.56
CA MET A 5 52.27 8.37 -58.85
C MET A 5 51.07 9.30 -58.77
N LEU A 6 50.49 9.62 -59.91
CA LEU A 6 49.28 10.42 -60.06
C LEU A 6 48.05 9.50 -59.75
N TRP A 7 47.36 9.75 -58.65
CA TRP A 7 46.06 9.11 -58.36
C TRP A 7 44.95 9.91 -59.05
N LEU A 8 44.33 9.28 -60.04
CA LEU A 8 43.04 9.73 -60.57
C LEU A 8 41.96 9.36 -59.58
N MET A 9 41.37 10.37 -58.90
CA MET A 9 40.10 10.21 -58.17
C MET A 9 38.97 10.15 -59.20
N VAL A 10 38.46 8.94 -59.46
CA VAL A 10 37.16 8.77 -60.12
C VAL A 10 36.13 8.99 -59.05
N GLY A 11 35.46 10.17 -59.04
CA GLY A 11 34.27 10.40 -58.27
C GLY A 11 33.13 9.48 -58.78
N CYS A 12 32.74 8.48 -58.02
CA CYS A 12 31.44 7.84 -58.22
C CYS A 12 30.37 8.83 -57.72
N ASP A 13 29.70 9.48 -58.67
CA ASP A 13 28.41 10.11 -58.40
C ASP A 13 27.42 8.99 -58.05
N VAL A 14 27.16 8.77 -56.78
CA VAL A 14 26.03 7.99 -56.34
C VAL A 14 24.80 8.81 -56.71
N PRO A 15 23.86 8.32 -57.54
CA PRO A 15 22.65 9.07 -57.84
C PRO A 15 21.89 9.23 -56.50
N THR A 16 21.82 10.45 -55.98
CA THR A 16 20.94 10.79 -54.86
C THR A 16 19.52 10.66 -55.35
N GLU A 17 18.77 9.72 -54.76
CA GLU A 17 17.33 9.58 -55.04
C GLU A 17 16.64 10.95 -54.87
N SER A 18 15.82 11.30 -55.85
CA SER A 18 15.02 12.52 -55.77
C SER A 18 14.05 12.41 -54.58
N PHE A 19 13.97 13.45 -53.76
CA PHE A 19 12.99 13.56 -52.69
C PHE A 19 12.41 14.99 -52.64
N ILE A 20 11.18 15.09 -52.11
CA ILE A 20 10.54 16.35 -51.73
C ILE A 20 9.71 16.12 -50.44
N GLU A 21 10.02 16.90 -49.43
CA GLU A 21 9.36 16.90 -48.13
C GLU A 21 8.79 18.29 -47.89
N VAL A 22 7.61 18.33 -47.30
CA VAL A 22 6.93 19.55 -46.89
C VAL A 22 6.52 19.45 -45.43
N GLU A 23 6.49 20.56 -44.74
CA GLU A 23 6.20 20.66 -43.32
C GLU A 23 4.80 20.12 -42.97
N GLU A 24 3.79 20.29 -43.87
CA GLU A 24 2.43 19.84 -43.72
C GLU A 24 1.84 19.27 -45.03
N ASP A 25 1.06 18.18 -44.92
CA ASP A 25 0.38 17.54 -46.04
C ASP A 25 -1.00 18.13 -46.32
N ALA A 26 -1.50 19.04 -45.45
CA ALA A 26 -2.80 19.71 -45.61
C ALA A 26 -2.74 21.12 -45.01
N VAL A 27 -3.39 22.07 -45.69
CA VAL A 27 -3.53 23.47 -45.26
C VAL A 27 -4.98 23.86 -45.26
N TYR A 28 -5.40 24.55 -44.24
CA TYR A 28 -6.79 24.97 -44.05
C TYR A 28 -6.86 26.48 -43.84
N PHE A 29 -7.69 27.15 -44.58
CA PHE A 29 -7.89 28.59 -44.53
C PHE A 29 -9.28 28.94 -43.99
N GLY A 30 -9.38 30.08 -43.29
CA GLY A 30 -10.65 30.75 -43.04
C GLY A 30 -11.32 31.18 -44.35
N TYR A 31 -12.51 31.73 -44.27
CA TYR A 31 -13.22 32.26 -45.46
C TYR A 31 -12.64 33.60 -45.95
N GLU A 32 -11.83 34.30 -45.16
CA GLU A 32 -11.18 35.51 -45.55
C GLU A 32 -9.95 35.23 -46.43
N ALA A 33 -9.57 36.21 -47.27
CA ALA A 33 -8.32 36.13 -48.02
C ALA A 33 -7.11 36.01 -47.05
N SER A 34 -6.22 35.09 -47.35
CA SER A 34 -5.10 34.78 -46.43
C SER A 34 -3.93 34.16 -47.19
N THR A 35 -2.73 34.36 -46.64
CA THR A 35 -1.49 33.81 -47.17
C THR A 35 -0.78 32.96 -46.09
N THR A 36 -0.29 31.79 -46.49
CA THR A 36 0.54 30.95 -45.62
C THR A 36 1.85 30.53 -46.31
N THR A 37 2.86 30.18 -45.56
CA THR A 37 4.17 29.74 -46.04
C THR A 37 4.57 28.42 -45.37
N LEU A 38 4.83 27.40 -46.20
CA LEU A 38 5.33 26.09 -45.76
C LEU A 38 6.82 25.96 -46.09
N LYS A 39 7.59 25.33 -45.24
CA LYS A 39 8.96 24.94 -45.55
C LYS A 39 8.98 23.68 -46.41
N VAL A 40 9.81 23.71 -47.42
CA VAL A 40 10.02 22.61 -48.36
C VAL A 40 11.50 22.25 -48.39
N ARG A 41 11.78 20.95 -48.26
CA ARG A 41 13.11 20.36 -48.49
C ARG A 41 13.06 19.48 -49.71
N ALA A 42 13.91 19.71 -50.68
CA ALA A 42 13.99 18.90 -51.88
C ALA A 42 15.44 18.59 -52.24
N SER A 43 15.66 17.47 -52.90
CA SER A 43 17.01 17.06 -53.36
C SER A 43 17.55 17.92 -54.49
N ASP A 44 16.66 18.57 -55.27
CA ASP A 44 16.97 19.38 -56.45
C ASP A 44 15.92 20.46 -56.65
N TRP A 45 15.98 21.16 -57.78
CA TRP A 45 14.97 22.14 -58.18
C TRP A 45 13.57 21.50 -58.22
N TRP A 46 12.61 22.20 -57.69
CA TRP A 46 11.21 21.72 -57.56
C TRP A 46 10.21 22.73 -58.05
N THR A 47 9.02 22.26 -58.42
CA THR A 47 7.90 23.05 -58.89
C THR A 47 6.69 22.82 -58.02
N ALA A 48 5.77 23.78 -58.00
CA ALA A 48 4.44 23.64 -57.39
C ALA A 48 3.36 24.18 -58.33
N SER A 49 2.18 23.57 -58.39
CA SER A 49 1.03 23.98 -59.18
C SER A 49 -0.30 23.51 -58.56
N THR A 50 -1.38 24.23 -58.85
CA THR A 50 -2.75 23.85 -58.53
C THR A 50 -3.67 24.18 -59.72
N ASP A 51 -4.81 23.50 -59.80
CA ASP A 51 -5.84 23.75 -60.82
C ASP A 51 -6.93 24.73 -60.31
N ALA A 52 -6.82 25.22 -59.06
CA ALA A 52 -7.82 26.07 -58.45
C ALA A 52 -7.52 27.56 -58.68
N ASP A 53 -8.42 28.28 -59.30
CA ASP A 53 -8.27 29.70 -59.61
C ASP A 53 -8.28 30.61 -58.37
N TRP A 54 -8.71 30.13 -57.25
CA TRP A 54 -8.79 30.85 -55.97
C TRP A 54 -7.57 30.68 -55.07
N CYS A 55 -6.58 29.87 -55.48
CA CYS A 55 -5.40 29.57 -54.71
C CYS A 55 -4.16 29.78 -55.55
N ASP A 56 -3.47 30.87 -55.34
CA ASP A 56 -2.18 31.16 -56.00
C ASP A 56 -1.04 30.46 -55.28
N VAL A 57 -0.14 29.88 -56.08
CA VAL A 57 0.98 29.10 -55.60
C VAL A 57 2.31 29.72 -56.06
N THR A 58 3.16 30.12 -55.13
CA THR A 58 4.48 30.68 -55.40
C THR A 58 5.58 29.85 -54.72
N THR A 59 6.63 29.52 -55.49
CA THR A 59 7.81 28.81 -54.97
C THR A 59 8.98 29.79 -54.75
N GLN A 60 9.57 29.73 -53.57
CA GLN A 60 10.82 30.40 -53.27
C GLN A 60 11.83 29.37 -52.74
N SER A 61 13.13 29.74 -52.59
CA SER A 61 14.15 28.82 -52.10
C SER A 61 13.74 28.21 -50.75
N GLY A 62 13.40 26.91 -50.74
CA GLY A 62 12.99 26.16 -49.55
C GLY A 62 11.62 26.56 -48.97
N LYS A 63 10.76 27.26 -49.72
CA LYS A 63 9.45 27.74 -49.24
C LYS A 63 8.39 27.59 -50.34
N LEU A 64 7.20 27.13 -49.94
CA LEU A 64 5.99 27.19 -50.72
C LEU A 64 5.07 28.25 -50.09
N ILE A 65 4.65 29.21 -50.87
CA ILE A 65 3.67 30.24 -50.46
C ILE A 65 2.34 29.94 -51.13
N LEU A 66 1.32 29.84 -50.32
CA LEU A 66 -0.09 29.64 -50.75
C LEU A 66 -0.84 30.93 -50.40
N ASP A 67 -1.47 31.52 -51.40
CA ASP A 67 -2.28 32.74 -51.27
C ASP A 67 -3.68 32.46 -51.74
N VAL A 68 -4.67 32.63 -50.88
CA VAL A 68 -6.06 32.29 -51.19
C VAL A 68 -6.96 33.53 -51.16
N GLU A 69 -7.81 33.66 -52.16
CA GLU A 69 -8.85 34.69 -52.21
C GLU A 69 -9.93 34.47 -51.15
N ALA A 70 -10.67 35.52 -50.78
CA ALA A 70 -11.83 35.39 -49.91
C ALA A 70 -12.87 34.43 -50.50
N ASN A 71 -13.48 33.59 -49.68
CA ASN A 71 -14.53 32.69 -50.06
C ASN A 71 -15.88 33.26 -49.56
N ASP A 72 -16.75 33.62 -50.47
CA ASP A 72 -18.12 34.13 -50.20
C ASP A 72 -19.21 33.07 -50.37
N GLY A 73 -18.83 31.80 -50.63
CA GLY A 73 -19.70 30.66 -50.87
C GLY A 73 -19.49 29.49 -49.94
N GLU A 74 -19.79 28.31 -50.46
CA GLU A 74 -19.60 27.04 -49.76
C GLU A 74 -18.11 26.68 -49.55
N LYS A 75 -17.84 25.72 -48.67
CA LYS A 75 -16.48 25.15 -48.44
C LYS A 75 -15.90 24.67 -49.77
N ARG A 76 -14.66 25.06 -50.05
CA ARG A 76 -13.94 24.68 -51.27
C ARG A 76 -12.59 24.03 -50.92
N SER A 77 -12.09 23.14 -51.80
CA SER A 77 -10.81 22.47 -51.62
C SER A 77 -10.14 22.18 -52.95
N THR A 78 -8.81 22.04 -52.88
CA THR A 78 -7.97 21.67 -54.04
C THR A 78 -6.75 20.89 -53.55
N HIS A 79 -5.91 20.47 -54.50
CA HIS A 79 -4.59 19.90 -54.20
C HIS A 79 -3.52 20.77 -54.88
N VAL A 80 -2.47 21.04 -54.13
CA VAL A 80 -1.23 21.61 -54.67
C VAL A 80 -0.27 20.45 -54.91
N LYS A 81 0.16 20.33 -56.15
CA LYS A 81 1.10 19.32 -56.61
C LYS A 81 2.52 19.89 -56.56
N LEU A 82 3.39 19.26 -55.76
CA LEU A 82 4.82 19.53 -55.72
C LEU A 82 5.53 18.45 -56.56
N GLY A 83 6.53 18.84 -57.34
CA GLY A 83 7.34 17.91 -58.14
C GLY A 83 8.84 18.21 -58.03
N CYS A 84 9.63 17.16 -57.78
CA CYS A 84 11.07 17.19 -57.79
C CYS A 84 11.62 15.92 -58.47
N GLY A 85 12.20 16.08 -59.67
CA GLY A 85 12.52 14.92 -60.51
C GLY A 85 11.28 14.07 -60.79
N ASP A 86 11.33 12.77 -60.49
CA ASP A 86 10.21 11.85 -60.69
C ASP A 86 9.28 11.75 -59.45
N VAL A 87 9.62 12.46 -58.35
CA VAL A 87 8.84 12.43 -57.11
C VAL A 87 7.76 13.49 -57.11
N VAL A 88 6.52 13.08 -56.80
CA VAL A 88 5.36 13.96 -56.68
C VAL A 88 4.80 13.88 -55.27
N LYS A 89 4.59 15.06 -54.65
CA LYS A 89 3.89 15.19 -53.36
C LYS A 89 2.64 16.03 -53.56
N LEU A 90 1.53 15.65 -52.93
CA LEU A 90 0.29 16.42 -52.95
C LEU A 90 0.05 17.03 -51.55
N ILE A 91 -0.32 18.31 -51.55
CA ILE A 91 -0.77 19.04 -50.37
C ILE A 91 -2.26 19.31 -50.55
N TYR A 92 -3.07 18.88 -49.60
CA TYR A 92 -4.49 19.20 -49.58
C TYR A 92 -4.68 20.64 -49.10
N VAL A 93 -5.41 21.47 -49.83
CA VAL A 93 -5.76 22.83 -49.45
C VAL A 93 -7.28 22.95 -49.34
N SER A 94 -7.78 23.46 -48.25
CA SER A 94 -9.22 23.65 -48.02
C SER A 94 -9.47 25.04 -47.45
N GLN A 95 -10.58 25.67 -47.91
CA GLN A 95 -11.04 26.95 -47.39
C GLN A 95 -12.49 26.85 -46.92
N ARG A 96 -12.79 27.40 -45.75
CA ARG A 96 -14.12 27.36 -45.12
C ARG A 96 -15.19 28.10 -45.93
N ALA A 97 -16.43 27.72 -45.69
CA ALA A 97 -17.59 28.46 -46.19
C ALA A 97 -17.69 29.84 -45.51
N TYR A 98 -18.30 30.79 -46.20
CA TYR A 98 -18.55 32.13 -45.64
C TYR A 98 -19.34 32.09 -44.34
N GLY A 99 -18.89 32.86 -43.33
CA GLY A 99 -19.57 32.98 -42.04
C GLY A 99 -19.44 31.79 -41.09
N VAL A 100 -18.61 30.79 -41.44
CA VAL A 100 -18.32 29.65 -40.54
C VAL A 100 -17.11 29.98 -39.71
N ASP A 101 -17.30 30.10 -38.39
CA ASP A 101 -16.21 30.33 -37.44
C ASP A 101 -15.34 29.08 -37.24
N ALA A 102 -14.09 29.31 -36.87
CA ALA A 102 -13.21 28.23 -36.46
C ALA A 102 -13.74 27.62 -35.17
N TYR A 103 -13.69 26.30 -35.08
CA TYR A 103 -14.12 25.55 -33.92
C TYR A 103 -13.21 24.33 -33.72
N VAL A 104 -12.83 24.06 -32.48
CA VAL A 104 -12.18 22.82 -32.07
C VAL A 104 -12.58 22.51 -30.64
N ASP A 105 -13.05 21.28 -30.40
CA ASP A 105 -13.40 20.81 -29.06
C ASP A 105 -13.27 19.30 -28.94
N VAL A 106 -13.41 18.81 -27.72
CA VAL A 106 -13.45 17.39 -27.32
C VAL A 106 -14.61 17.16 -26.37
N ALA A 107 -15.10 15.92 -26.29
CA ALA A 107 -16.22 15.59 -25.41
C ALA A 107 -15.94 15.87 -23.93
N GLU A 108 -14.70 15.67 -23.50
CA GLU A 108 -14.26 15.90 -22.12
C GLU A 108 -12.91 16.63 -22.12
N ARG A 109 -12.86 17.82 -21.51
CA ARG A 109 -11.66 18.65 -21.47
C ARG A 109 -10.77 18.38 -20.25
N ASN A 110 -11.35 17.85 -19.15
CA ASN A 110 -10.64 17.52 -17.92
C ASN A 110 -10.77 16.03 -17.66
N MET A 111 -9.77 15.29 -18.00
CA MET A 111 -9.76 13.83 -17.86
C MET A 111 -8.96 13.42 -16.65
N VAL A 112 -9.50 12.49 -15.87
CA VAL A 112 -8.80 11.85 -14.74
C VAL A 112 -8.64 10.37 -15.09
N VAL A 113 -7.40 9.89 -15.03
CA VAL A 113 -7.06 8.50 -15.31
C VAL A 113 -6.38 7.87 -14.09
N SER A 114 -6.46 6.53 -14.00
CA SER A 114 -5.83 5.78 -12.92
C SER A 114 -4.30 5.91 -12.96
N SER A 115 -3.65 5.44 -11.90
CA SER A 115 -2.19 5.39 -11.83
C SER A 115 -1.56 4.41 -12.83
N LEU A 116 -2.32 3.46 -13.38
CA LEU A 116 -1.80 2.42 -14.28
C LEU A 116 -1.40 2.98 -15.63
N ALA A 117 -0.40 2.34 -16.28
CA ALA A 117 -0.04 2.61 -17.67
C ALA A 117 -1.19 2.27 -18.60
N ASP A 118 -1.49 3.16 -19.54
CA ASP A 118 -2.52 2.94 -20.55
C ASP A 118 -2.30 3.81 -21.80
N THR A 119 -3.18 3.64 -22.77
CA THR A 119 -3.27 4.45 -23.98
C THR A 119 -4.70 4.94 -24.17
N LEU A 120 -4.89 6.25 -24.11
CA LEU A 120 -6.18 6.92 -24.30
C LEU A 120 -6.29 7.47 -25.72
N TYR A 121 -7.49 7.38 -26.33
CA TYR A 121 -7.81 7.97 -27.61
C TYR A 121 -8.90 9.02 -27.44
N ILE A 122 -8.61 10.27 -27.79
CA ILE A 122 -9.49 11.43 -27.66
C ILE A 122 -9.95 11.84 -29.05
N ALA A 123 -11.24 11.72 -29.32
CA ALA A 123 -11.82 12.22 -30.56
C ALA A 123 -11.90 13.75 -30.51
N VAL A 124 -11.45 14.40 -31.59
CA VAL A 124 -11.47 15.86 -31.74
C VAL A 124 -12.54 16.23 -32.78
N ASP A 125 -13.44 17.10 -32.39
CA ASP A 125 -14.39 17.73 -33.29
C ASP A 125 -13.88 19.13 -33.69
N ALA A 126 -13.70 19.34 -35.00
CA ALA A 126 -13.14 20.61 -35.49
C ALA A 126 -13.71 20.93 -36.87
N THR A 127 -13.96 22.20 -37.13
CA THR A 127 -14.44 22.68 -38.43
C THR A 127 -13.38 22.62 -39.52
N ASP A 128 -12.10 22.72 -39.13
CA ASP A 128 -10.98 22.73 -40.05
C ASP A 128 -9.77 21.99 -39.47
N HIS A 129 -8.63 22.18 -40.14
CA HIS A 129 -7.35 21.74 -39.63
C HIS A 129 -7.08 22.36 -38.27
N TRP A 130 -6.69 21.52 -37.33
CA TRP A 130 -6.27 21.92 -36.00
C TRP A 130 -4.85 21.45 -35.72
N THR A 131 -4.15 22.19 -34.91
CA THR A 131 -2.81 21.84 -34.41
C THR A 131 -2.87 21.55 -32.91
N MET A 132 -1.83 20.94 -32.42
CA MET A 132 -1.69 20.56 -31.01
C MET A 132 -0.41 21.18 -30.46
N GLU A 133 -0.55 21.93 -29.38
CA GLU A 133 0.57 22.54 -28.64
C GLU A 133 0.58 21.96 -27.24
N VAL A 134 1.60 21.13 -26.96
CA VAL A 134 1.79 20.54 -25.63
C VAL A 134 2.47 21.58 -24.74
N GLU A 135 1.84 21.89 -23.60
CA GLU A 135 2.43 22.80 -22.62
C GLU A 135 3.69 22.17 -22.02
N PRO A 136 4.75 22.96 -21.80
CA PRO A 136 5.97 22.48 -21.15
C PRO A 136 5.66 21.92 -19.75
N GLN A 137 6.20 20.75 -19.44
CA GLN A 137 6.07 20.08 -18.15
C GLN A 137 7.44 20.02 -17.46
N GLU A 138 7.46 19.96 -16.13
CA GLU A 138 8.68 19.73 -15.37
C GLU A 138 9.31 18.37 -15.74
N GLU A 139 8.47 17.35 -15.98
CA GLU A 139 8.85 16.05 -16.53
C GLU A 139 7.87 15.62 -17.62
N GLU A 140 8.38 15.19 -18.78
CA GLU A 140 7.58 14.64 -19.87
C GLU A 140 7.15 13.21 -19.53
N TRP A 141 6.03 13.06 -18.81
CA TRP A 141 5.54 11.75 -18.38
C TRP A 141 4.52 11.11 -19.33
N CYS A 142 3.95 11.86 -20.26
CA CYS A 142 3.00 11.32 -21.25
C CYS A 142 3.35 11.80 -22.67
N SER A 143 3.01 10.99 -23.65
CA SER A 143 3.22 11.27 -25.06
C SER A 143 1.89 11.58 -25.73
N TRP A 144 1.81 12.70 -26.45
CA TRP A 144 0.66 13.16 -27.21
C TRP A 144 0.96 13.04 -28.70
N VAL A 145 0.12 12.31 -29.44
CA VAL A 145 0.30 12.11 -30.89
C VAL A 145 -1.02 12.37 -31.60
N LYS A 146 -1.04 13.36 -32.49
CA LYS A 146 -2.17 13.62 -33.39
C LYS A 146 -2.24 12.53 -34.47
N THR A 147 -3.40 11.93 -34.66
CA THR A 147 -3.67 10.93 -35.69
C THR A 147 -5.01 11.22 -36.35
N GLY A 148 -4.98 12.00 -37.46
CA GLY A 148 -6.20 12.50 -38.10
C GLY A 148 -7.01 13.39 -37.14
N ASN A 149 -8.27 13.03 -36.89
CA ASN A 149 -9.15 13.73 -35.95
C ASN A 149 -9.16 13.08 -34.54
N GLN A 150 -8.08 12.44 -34.15
CA GLN A 150 -7.90 11.87 -32.81
C GLN A 150 -6.54 12.26 -32.24
N ILE A 151 -6.49 12.30 -30.92
CA ILE A 151 -5.25 12.38 -30.16
C ILE A 151 -5.05 11.03 -29.49
N LYS A 152 -3.90 10.42 -29.71
CA LYS A 152 -3.44 9.27 -28.95
C LYS A 152 -2.56 9.78 -27.82
N VAL A 153 -2.94 9.47 -26.57
CA VAL A 153 -2.14 9.77 -25.38
C VAL A 153 -1.67 8.47 -24.78
N THR A 154 -0.36 8.33 -24.58
CA THR A 154 0.25 7.14 -23.95
C THR A 154 1.00 7.60 -22.71
N TYR A 155 0.77 6.92 -21.58
CA TYR A 155 1.39 7.24 -20.30
C TYR A 155 1.79 5.96 -19.55
N PRO A 156 2.95 5.99 -18.83
CA PRO A 156 3.41 4.89 -17.98
C PRO A 156 2.64 4.89 -16.66
N THR A 157 2.79 3.81 -15.89
CA THR A 157 2.31 3.75 -14.49
C THR A 157 2.92 4.89 -13.67
N ASN A 158 2.06 5.58 -12.92
CA ASN A 158 2.47 6.62 -11.99
C ASN A 158 2.84 5.99 -10.64
N MET A 159 4.11 6.06 -10.30
CA MET A 159 4.67 5.55 -9.03
C MET A 159 4.88 6.68 -8.01
N GLY A 160 4.48 7.91 -8.35
CA GLY A 160 4.63 9.11 -7.53
C GLY A 160 3.29 9.77 -7.18
N LYS A 161 3.35 11.04 -6.84
CA LYS A 161 2.16 11.87 -6.60
C LYS A 161 1.33 12.05 -7.86
N ALA A 162 0.06 12.41 -7.69
CA ALA A 162 -0.80 12.77 -8.81
C ALA A 162 -0.12 13.85 -9.68
N ARG A 163 -0.22 13.69 -11.01
CA ARG A 163 0.46 14.56 -11.98
C ARG A 163 -0.48 14.98 -13.10
N THR A 164 -0.23 16.16 -13.66
CA THR A 164 -1.11 16.76 -14.65
C THR A 164 -0.32 17.19 -15.88
N ALA A 165 -0.90 16.94 -17.06
CA ALA A 165 -0.39 17.40 -18.35
C ALA A 165 -1.48 18.18 -19.08
N THR A 166 -1.06 19.23 -19.79
CA THR A 166 -1.98 20.12 -20.51
C THR A 166 -1.58 20.23 -21.98
N VAL A 167 -2.58 20.19 -22.84
CA VAL A 167 -2.38 20.39 -24.27
C VAL A 167 -3.43 21.36 -24.82
N ASN A 168 -3.01 22.28 -25.67
CA ASN A 168 -3.87 23.22 -26.37
C ASN A 168 -4.14 22.73 -27.80
N LEU A 169 -5.40 22.67 -28.15
CA LEU A 169 -5.86 22.44 -29.53
C LEU A 169 -6.17 23.79 -30.15
N VAL A 170 -5.56 24.06 -31.29
CA VAL A 170 -5.70 25.35 -31.97
C VAL A 170 -6.32 25.13 -33.34
N CYS A 171 -7.44 25.80 -33.63
CA CYS A 171 -8.07 25.86 -34.94
C CYS A 171 -8.39 27.32 -35.31
N GLY A 172 -7.61 27.89 -36.22
CA GLY A 172 -7.64 29.32 -36.50
C GLY A 172 -7.31 30.15 -35.24
N THR A 173 -8.28 30.96 -34.81
CA THR A 173 -8.15 31.76 -33.57
C THR A 173 -8.71 31.07 -32.32
N MET A 174 -9.37 29.93 -32.48
CA MET A 174 -9.95 29.17 -31.36
C MET A 174 -8.93 28.28 -30.72
N VAL A 175 -8.88 28.33 -29.40
CA VAL A 175 -8.01 27.47 -28.56
C VAL A 175 -8.89 26.71 -27.58
N THR A 176 -8.73 25.41 -27.54
CA THR A 176 -9.35 24.54 -26.53
C THR A 176 -8.26 23.81 -25.76
N THR A 177 -8.25 24.00 -24.45
CA THR A 177 -7.29 23.36 -23.54
C THR A 177 -7.84 22.05 -23.02
N ILE A 178 -7.05 21.00 -23.09
CA ILE A 178 -7.31 19.69 -22.49
C ILE A 178 -6.35 19.49 -21.34
N THR A 179 -6.86 19.04 -20.22
CA THR A 179 -6.08 18.67 -19.03
C THR A 179 -6.22 17.17 -18.76
N LEU A 180 -5.11 16.46 -18.66
CA LEU A 180 -5.04 15.07 -18.26
C LEU A 180 -4.40 14.98 -16.87
N THR A 181 -5.13 14.47 -15.89
CA THR A 181 -4.61 14.19 -14.54
C THR A 181 -4.47 12.70 -14.35
N GLN A 182 -3.25 12.21 -14.12
CA GLN A 182 -3.00 10.84 -13.72
C GLN A 182 -2.87 10.78 -12.19
N GLN A 183 -3.69 9.93 -11.57
CA GLN A 183 -3.71 9.79 -10.12
C GLN A 183 -2.44 9.13 -9.57
N GLU A 184 -2.20 9.30 -8.29
CA GLU A 184 -1.24 8.51 -7.53
C GLU A 184 -1.68 7.05 -7.40
N CYS A 185 -0.79 6.17 -6.92
CA CYS A 185 -1.11 4.77 -6.65
C CYS A 185 -2.32 4.67 -5.72
N GLU A 186 -3.23 3.75 -5.96
CA GLU A 186 -4.43 3.57 -5.14
C GLU A 186 -4.06 2.94 -3.80
N ASN A 187 -3.43 1.77 -3.83
CA ASN A 187 -3.18 0.97 -2.63
C ASN A 187 -1.69 0.67 -2.44
N VAL A 188 -1.18 0.95 -1.25
CA VAL A 188 0.17 0.56 -0.82
C VAL A 188 0.08 -0.28 0.45
N LEU A 189 0.62 -1.50 0.42
CA LEU A 189 0.83 -2.30 1.61
C LEU A 189 2.24 -2.05 2.14
N VAL A 190 2.32 -1.64 3.40
CA VAL A 190 3.57 -1.44 4.13
C VAL A 190 3.77 -2.59 5.09
N ALA A 191 4.81 -3.40 4.90
CA ALA A 191 5.24 -4.40 5.87
C ALA A 191 6.40 -3.84 6.69
N TYR A 192 6.22 -3.69 8.00
CA TYR A 192 7.23 -3.23 8.94
C TYR A 192 7.69 -4.40 9.80
N PHE A 193 8.85 -4.97 9.47
CA PHE A 193 9.36 -6.20 10.03
C PHE A 193 10.57 -5.95 10.94
N MET A 194 10.39 -6.13 12.25
CA MET A 194 11.44 -6.05 13.24
C MET A 194 12.10 -7.44 13.41
N GLY A 195 13.13 -7.69 12.60
CA GLY A 195 13.79 -8.99 12.49
C GLY A 195 15.21 -9.07 13.06
N ALA A 196 15.73 -8.03 13.75
CA ALA A 196 17.00 -8.11 14.45
C ALA A 196 16.88 -8.94 15.77
N ASN A 197 16.26 -10.13 15.65
CA ASN A 197 16.01 -11.08 16.72
C ASN A 197 15.86 -12.51 16.15
N ASN A 198 15.39 -13.47 16.95
CA ASN A 198 15.21 -14.86 16.54
C ASN A 198 14.10 -15.10 15.48
N LEU A 199 13.26 -14.10 15.17
CA LEU A 199 12.27 -14.18 14.09
C LEU A 199 12.85 -13.82 12.71
N SER A 200 14.12 -13.42 12.60
CA SER A 200 14.72 -12.96 11.34
C SER A 200 14.45 -13.91 10.17
N GLN A 201 14.63 -15.22 10.35
CA GLN A 201 14.40 -16.21 9.30
C GLN A 201 12.90 -16.39 8.98
N ALA A 202 12.03 -16.34 10.00
CA ALA A 202 10.59 -16.45 9.82
C ALA A 202 10.05 -15.27 9.00
N LEU A 203 10.45 -14.06 9.35
CA LEU A 203 10.07 -12.84 8.60
C LEU A 203 10.65 -12.84 7.17
N GLN A 204 11.86 -13.36 6.98
CA GLN A 204 12.42 -13.57 5.63
C GLN A 204 11.54 -14.53 4.81
N ASN A 205 11.03 -15.61 5.41
CA ASN A 205 10.13 -16.55 4.74
C ASN A 205 8.79 -15.88 4.39
N ASN A 206 8.30 -14.99 5.26
CA ASN A 206 7.08 -14.21 5.00
C ASN A 206 7.28 -13.28 3.79
N ILE A 207 8.45 -12.64 3.67
CA ILE A 207 8.80 -11.85 2.48
C ILE A 207 8.81 -12.73 1.22
N HIS A 208 9.38 -13.95 1.28
CA HIS A 208 9.36 -14.88 0.15
C HIS A 208 7.94 -15.28 -0.28
N GLN A 209 7.01 -15.39 0.67
CA GLN A 209 5.59 -15.64 0.37
C GLN A 209 4.94 -14.42 -0.33
N MET A 210 5.26 -13.18 0.10
CA MET A 210 4.83 -11.96 -0.59
C MET A 210 5.39 -11.90 -2.02
N GLU A 211 6.68 -12.21 -2.22
CA GLU A 211 7.28 -12.32 -3.56
C GLU A 211 6.56 -13.36 -4.44
N ALA A 212 6.14 -14.49 -3.86
CA ALA A 212 5.40 -15.51 -4.60
C ALA A 212 4.04 -14.97 -5.09
N ALA A 213 3.33 -14.21 -4.27
CA ALA A 213 2.08 -13.55 -4.68
C ALA A 213 2.31 -12.55 -5.83
N VAL A 214 3.38 -11.76 -5.74
CA VAL A 214 3.75 -10.80 -6.80
C VAL A 214 4.06 -11.51 -8.11
N ARG A 215 4.82 -12.63 -8.09
CA ARG A 215 5.09 -13.47 -9.28
C ARG A 215 3.81 -13.98 -9.95
N GLU A 216 2.74 -14.14 -9.18
CA GLU A 216 1.43 -14.59 -9.66
C GLU A 216 0.53 -13.41 -10.09
N GLY A 217 1.08 -12.18 -10.17
CA GLY A 217 0.39 -11.00 -10.67
C GLY A 217 -0.61 -10.40 -9.69
N ALA A 218 -0.40 -10.55 -8.37
CA ALA A 218 -1.39 -10.18 -7.36
C ALA A 218 -1.57 -8.66 -7.14
N LEU A 219 -0.64 -7.81 -7.59
CA LEU A 219 -0.61 -6.39 -7.17
C LEU A 219 -1.75 -5.53 -7.72
N ASN A 220 -2.31 -5.86 -8.88
CA ASN A 220 -3.41 -5.09 -9.52
C ASN A 220 -3.15 -3.56 -9.55
N GLY A 221 -1.91 -3.15 -9.78
CA GLY A 221 -1.49 -1.75 -9.78
C GLY A 221 -1.15 -1.17 -8.41
N GLY A 222 -1.34 -1.90 -7.34
CA GLY A 222 -0.86 -1.53 -6.02
C GLY A 222 0.64 -1.82 -5.84
N ARG A 223 1.17 -1.45 -4.67
CA ARG A 223 2.60 -1.60 -4.34
C ARG A 223 2.77 -2.27 -2.98
N ILE A 224 3.88 -2.98 -2.81
CA ILE A 224 4.31 -3.53 -1.51
C ILE A 224 5.68 -2.96 -1.18
N LEU A 225 5.75 -2.20 -0.09
CA LEU A 225 7.00 -1.74 0.50
C LEU A 225 7.25 -2.47 1.81
N ILE A 226 8.49 -2.92 2.00
CA ILE A 226 8.91 -3.68 3.16
C ILE A 226 10.06 -2.94 3.83
N PHE A 227 9.83 -2.42 5.04
CA PHE A 227 10.92 -2.11 5.95
C PHE A 227 11.31 -3.40 6.67
N PHE A 228 12.54 -3.81 6.51
CA PHE A 228 13.08 -4.99 7.17
C PHE A 228 14.32 -4.64 7.97
N ASP A 229 14.17 -4.74 9.28
CA ASP A 229 15.26 -4.59 10.22
C ASP A 229 15.93 -5.94 10.47
N GLN A 230 17.26 -5.97 10.41
CA GLN A 230 18.09 -7.15 10.60
C GLN A 230 19.35 -6.79 11.38
N TYR A 231 20.02 -7.80 11.98
CA TYR A 231 21.30 -7.59 12.68
C TYR A 231 22.39 -6.91 11.83
N VAL A 232 22.31 -7.03 10.50
CA VAL A 232 23.30 -6.48 9.56
C VAL A 232 22.90 -5.10 9.03
N GLY A 233 21.75 -4.60 9.40
CA GLY A 233 21.21 -3.29 8.98
C GLY A 233 19.77 -3.36 8.52
N SER A 234 19.17 -2.19 8.39
CA SER A 234 17.76 -2.00 8.09
C SER A 234 17.59 -1.34 6.73
N SER A 235 16.59 -1.74 5.96
CA SER A 235 16.36 -1.19 4.62
C SER A 235 14.88 -1.19 4.25
N ILE A 236 14.48 -0.27 3.36
CA ILE A 236 13.21 -0.31 2.65
C ILE A 236 13.43 -0.97 1.30
N TYR A 237 12.64 -1.98 1.02
CA TYR A 237 12.56 -2.68 -0.25
C TYR A 237 11.18 -2.52 -0.86
N GLU A 238 11.12 -2.54 -2.19
CA GLU A 238 9.88 -2.71 -2.94
C GLU A 238 9.88 -4.06 -3.65
N LEU A 239 8.74 -4.74 -3.62
CA LEU A 239 8.50 -5.94 -4.42
C LEU A 239 7.91 -5.51 -5.76
N VAL A 240 8.69 -5.67 -6.82
CA VAL A 240 8.34 -5.21 -8.17
C VAL A 240 7.99 -6.40 -9.05
N ASP A 241 6.78 -6.40 -9.60
CA ASP A 241 6.39 -7.32 -10.68
C ASP A 241 7.16 -6.96 -11.96
N LYS A 242 7.94 -7.91 -12.48
CA LYS A 242 8.70 -7.76 -13.74
C LYS A 242 7.93 -8.33 -14.95
N GLY A 243 6.74 -8.87 -14.71
CA GLY A 243 6.01 -9.63 -15.71
C GLY A 243 6.59 -11.04 -15.92
N GLY A 244 5.86 -11.89 -16.65
CA GLY A 244 6.32 -13.23 -16.96
C GLY A 244 6.51 -14.17 -15.77
N GLY A 245 5.94 -13.86 -14.60
CA GLY A 245 6.10 -14.64 -13.38
C GLY A 245 7.38 -14.34 -12.60
N GLU A 246 7.99 -13.19 -12.84
CA GLU A 246 9.19 -12.74 -12.14
C GLU A 246 8.88 -11.61 -11.15
N CYS A 247 9.51 -11.67 -9.97
CA CYS A 247 9.49 -10.61 -8.97
C CYS A 247 10.91 -10.21 -8.62
N SER A 248 11.18 -8.92 -8.49
CA SER A 248 12.43 -8.42 -7.92
C SER A 248 12.21 -7.71 -6.60
N ARG A 249 13.13 -7.92 -5.66
CA ARG A 249 13.24 -7.11 -4.44
C ARG A 249 14.19 -5.97 -4.72
N THR A 250 13.66 -4.76 -4.88
CA THR A 250 14.42 -3.56 -5.18
C THR A 250 14.64 -2.76 -3.90
N MET A 251 15.91 -2.54 -3.52
CA MET A 251 16.23 -1.68 -2.38
C MET A 251 15.98 -0.21 -2.76
N LEU A 252 15.11 0.47 -2.01
CA LEU A 252 14.80 1.88 -2.21
C LEU A 252 15.61 2.77 -1.27
N LYS A 253 15.84 2.32 -0.03
CA LYS A 253 16.60 3.06 0.97
C LYS A 253 17.31 2.13 1.94
N ASN A 254 18.54 2.48 2.33
CA ASN A 254 19.34 1.76 3.32
C ASN A 254 19.62 2.71 4.50
N TYR A 255 19.35 2.24 5.72
CA TYR A 255 19.57 2.99 6.97
C TYR A 255 20.81 2.55 7.74
N ASN A 256 21.56 1.56 7.21
CA ASN A 256 22.61 0.87 7.97
C ASN A 256 22.03 0.25 9.27
N THR A 257 22.71 0.43 10.41
CA THR A 257 22.22 -0.04 11.71
C THR A 257 21.50 1.11 12.41
N ILE A 258 20.21 0.93 12.70
CA ILE A 258 19.36 1.88 13.45
C ILE A 258 18.63 1.13 14.56
N ASP A 259 18.16 1.83 15.57
CA ASP A 259 17.26 1.29 16.59
C ASP A 259 15.81 1.45 16.10
N CYS A 260 15.24 0.38 15.55
CA CYS A 260 13.87 0.43 15.01
C CYS A 260 12.78 0.47 16.10
N THR A 261 13.18 0.40 17.39
CA THR A 261 12.27 0.60 18.54
C THR A 261 12.22 2.05 19.02
N ASP A 262 13.02 2.94 18.43
CA ASP A 262 12.93 4.38 18.68
C ASP A 262 11.77 5.00 17.88
N VAL A 263 10.91 5.74 18.57
CA VAL A 263 9.69 6.35 17.97
C VAL A 263 10.03 7.30 16.82
N GLU A 264 11.08 8.11 16.94
CA GLU A 264 11.46 9.07 15.91
C GLU A 264 12.09 8.38 14.70
N VAL A 265 12.80 7.26 14.92
CA VAL A 265 13.31 6.40 13.84
C VAL A 265 12.12 5.80 13.06
N MET A 266 11.14 5.21 13.73
CA MET A 266 9.97 4.65 13.08
C MET A 266 9.19 5.73 12.31
N ARG A 267 8.97 6.92 12.88
CA ARG A 267 8.34 8.06 12.20
C ARG A 267 9.09 8.45 10.93
N SER A 268 10.43 8.52 11.01
CA SER A 268 11.26 8.84 9.84
C SER A 268 11.12 7.79 8.75
N VAL A 269 11.13 6.50 9.10
CA VAL A 269 10.92 5.40 8.14
C VAL A 269 9.56 5.50 7.47
N LEU A 270 8.49 5.77 8.24
CA LEU A 270 7.14 5.89 7.68
C LEU A 270 6.96 7.12 6.78
N ARG A 271 7.62 8.25 7.10
CA ARG A 271 7.69 9.42 6.20
C ARG A 271 8.42 9.08 4.90
N ASP A 272 9.56 8.42 5.00
CA ASP A 272 10.30 7.96 3.82
C ASP A 272 9.45 7.03 2.94
N ILE A 273 8.69 6.12 3.53
CA ILE A 273 7.77 5.23 2.80
C ILE A 273 6.71 6.04 2.05
N LYS A 274 6.10 7.06 2.68
CA LYS A 274 5.12 7.94 2.01
C LYS A 274 5.72 8.76 0.87
N GLU A 275 6.97 9.18 1.00
CA GLU A 275 7.68 9.88 -0.07
C GLU A 275 8.02 8.95 -1.23
N LEU A 276 8.47 7.72 -0.94
CA LEU A 276 8.84 6.71 -1.93
C LEU A 276 7.64 6.06 -2.62
N ALA A 277 6.50 5.99 -1.92
CA ALA A 277 5.28 5.36 -2.41
C ALA A 277 4.03 6.16 -1.98
N PRO A 278 3.81 7.36 -2.56
CA PRO A 278 2.58 8.10 -2.35
C PRO A 278 1.37 7.26 -2.82
N ALA A 279 0.30 7.24 -2.01
CA ALA A 279 -0.91 6.48 -2.31
C ALA A 279 -2.15 7.12 -1.67
N GLN A 280 -3.33 6.73 -2.17
CA GLN A 280 -4.62 7.11 -1.60
C GLN A 280 -4.89 6.31 -0.32
N HIS A 281 -4.52 5.02 -0.33
CA HIS A 281 -4.79 4.06 0.73
C HIS A 281 -3.53 3.33 1.17
N TYR A 282 -3.34 3.22 2.48
CA TYR A 282 -2.25 2.45 3.07
C TYR A 282 -2.80 1.33 3.94
N GLY A 283 -2.38 0.10 3.70
CA GLY A 283 -2.47 -1.00 4.65
C GLY A 283 -1.14 -1.16 5.37
N PHE A 284 -1.18 -1.52 6.64
CA PHE A 284 0.03 -1.73 7.44
C PHE A 284 0.06 -3.13 8.03
N VAL A 285 1.17 -3.82 7.85
CA VAL A 285 1.48 -5.11 8.47
C VAL A 285 2.66 -4.92 9.41
N PHE A 286 2.45 -5.21 10.67
CA PHE A 286 3.53 -5.33 11.63
C PHE A 286 3.93 -6.81 11.78
N GLY A 287 5.22 -7.12 11.69
CA GLY A 287 5.77 -8.45 11.96
C GLY A 287 6.89 -8.39 12.98
N GLY A 288 6.72 -9.11 14.08
CA GLY A 288 7.68 -9.13 15.16
C GLY A 288 7.12 -9.72 16.46
N HIS A 289 7.92 -9.72 17.51
CA HIS A 289 7.45 -10.12 18.84
C HIS A 289 6.51 -9.09 19.46
N SER A 290 5.59 -9.56 20.31
CA SER A 290 4.77 -8.71 21.17
C SER A 290 4.37 -9.46 22.43
N ASN A 291 4.20 -8.70 23.53
CA ASN A 291 3.69 -9.19 24.82
C ASN A 291 2.27 -8.69 25.09
N GLY A 292 1.56 -8.18 24.07
CA GLY A 292 0.29 -7.49 24.28
C GLY A 292 0.45 -6.32 25.27
N TRP A 293 -0.41 -6.28 26.29
CA TRP A 293 -0.35 -5.22 27.32
C TRP A 293 0.74 -5.41 28.39
N VAL A 294 1.44 -6.54 28.42
CA VAL A 294 2.41 -6.90 29.47
C VAL A 294 3.72 -6.13 29.27
N SER A 295 4.18 -5.49 30.34
CA SER A 295 5.44 -4.75 30.36
C SER A 295 6.65 -5.69 30.46
N ASP A 296 7.77 -5.35 29.83
CA ASP A 296 9.06 -6.02 30.00
C ASP A 296 9.59 -6.01 31.44
N SER A 297 9.15 -5.04 32.24
CA SER A 297 9.52 -4.93 33.66
C SER A 297 8.75 -5.88 34.57
N LEU A 298 7.72 -6.57 34.06
CA LEU A 298 6.94 -7.53 34.84
C LEU A 298 7.56 -8.91 34.75
N ASP A 299 7.96 -9.46 35.90
CA ASP A 299 8.48 -10.82 35.97
C ASP A 299 7.34 -11.84 35.88
N ILE A 300 7.18 -12.43 34.70
CA ILE A 300 6.17 -13.47 34.44
C ILE A 300 6.50 -14.77 35.18
N SER A 301 7.74 -14.95 35.67
CA SER A 301 8.11 -16.15 36.46
C SER A 301 7.27 -16.27 37.73
N ASP A 302 6.84 -15.16 38.31
CA ASP A 302 5.91 -15.16 39.44
C ASP A 302 4.53 -15.75 39.09
N MET A 303 4.09 -15.62 37.83
CA MET A 303 2.86 -16.22 37.31
C MET A 303 3.02 -17.71 37.01
N ASN A 304 4.27 -18.15 36.85
CA ASN A 304 4.65 -19.55 36.59
C ASN A 304 4.96 -20.36 37.83
N SER A 305 4.50 -20.01 39.01
CA SER A 305 4.64 -20.88 40.18
C SER A 305 3.89 -22.21 39.96
N TYR A 306 4.59 -23.14 39.32
CA TYR A 306 4.06 -24.44 38.89
C TYR A 306 3.67 -25.32 40.06
N SER A 307 2.62 -26.12 39.88
CA SER A 307 2.39 -27.29 40.70
C SER A 307 3.57 -28.28 40.58
N ALA A 308 3.87 -29.04 41.63
CA ALA A 308 4.99 -30.00 41.71
C ALA A 308 5.04 -31.03 40.54
N ASP A 309 3.92 -31.26 39.85
CA ASP A 309 3.80 -32.22 38.73
C ASP A 309 4.52 -31.72 37.44
N TRP A 310 4.55 -30.42 37.19
CA TRP A 310 5.22 -29.86 36.02
C TRP A 310 6.75 -30.00 36.07
N ASN A 311 7.34 -29.90 37.24
CA ASN A 311 8.79 -30.15 37.43
C ASN A 311 9.19 -31.61 37.10
N LYS A 312 8.24 -32.54 37.08
CA LYS A 312 8.46 -33.92 36.68
C LYS A 312 8.48 -34.09 35.18
N TYR A 313 7.61 -33.38 34.43
CA TYR A 313 7.60 -33.35 32.97
C TYR A 313 8.82 -32.63 32.40
N ARG A 314 9.25 -31.51 33.01
CA ARG A 314 10.44 -30.78 32.60
C ARG A 314 11.69 -31.64 32.67
N ARG A 315 11.88 -32.42 33.73
CA ARG A 315 13.04 -33.31 33.89
C ARG A 315 13.06 -34.49 32.89
N GLN A 316 11.93 -34.90 32.36
CA GLN A 316 11.84 -35.94 31.32
C GLN A 316 12.17 -35.38 29.94
N SER A 317 11.85 -34.12 29.66
CA SER A 317 12.18 -33.47 28.39
C SER A 317 13.65 -32.99 28.36
N GLU A 318 14.23 -32.56 29.47
CA GLU A 318 15.64 -32.16 29.60
C GLU A 318 16.61 -33.31 29.29
N ALA A 319 16.24 -34.56 29.53
CA ALA A 319 17.04 -35.73 29.20
C ALA A 319 17.07 -36.05 27.68
N ALA A 320 16.12 -35.51 26.89
CA ALA A 320 16.05 -35.70 25.46
C ALA A 320 16.67 -34.57 24.61
N THR A 321 17.12 -33.46 25.23
CA THR A 321 17.39 -32.22 24.49
C THR A 321 18.70 -31.54 24.88
N GLN A 322 19.81 -32.24 24.90
CA GLN A 322 21.15 -31.63 25.08
C GLN A 322 21.60 -30.84 23.82
N THR A 323 20.94 -31.04 22.68
CA THR A 323 21.16 -30.32 21.41
C THR A 323 20.24 -29.11 21.20
N ALA A 324 19.20 -28.94 22.00
CA ALA A 324 18.26 -27.81 21.92
C ALA A 324 18.61 -26.65 22.87
N ASN A 325 19.66 -26.79 23.68
CA ASN A 325 19.99 -25.78 24.69
C ASN A 325 20.55 -24.48 24.13
N GLU A 326 21.13 -24.48 22.92
CA GLU A 326 21.59 -23.25 22.27
C GLU A 326 20.40 -22.46 21.67
N GLU A 327 19.37 -23.13 21.15
CA GLU A 327 18.11 -22.48 20.73
C GLU A 327 17.27 -22.00 21.92
N LEU A 328 17.36 -22.66 23.08
CA LEU A 328 16.61 -22.34 24.30
C LEU A 328 17.04 -21.05 25.00
N GLU A 329 18.29 -20.63 24.85
CA GLU A 329 18.76 -19.33 25.37
C GLU A 329 18.14 -18.14 24.61
N HIS A 330 17.72 -18.34 23.36
CA HIS A 330 17.10 -17.30 22.55
C HIS A 330 15.57 -17.20 22.73
N HIS A 331 14.88 -18.28 23.10
CA HIS A 331 13.43 -18.27 23.33
C HIS A 331 13.00 -17.60 24.64
N GLY A 332 13.92 -17.28 25.52
CA GLY A 332 13.65 -16.65 26.82
C GLY A 332 13.89 -15.14 26.87
N LEU A 333 13.96 -14.43 25.74
CA LEU A 333 14.33 -13.01 25.70
C LEU A 333 13.45 -12.11 26.55
N TRP A 334 12.18 -12.39 26.67
CA TRP A 334 11.26 -11.62 27.50
C TRP A 334 11.09 -12.15 28.94
N MET A 335 11.70 -13.29 29.27
CA MET A 335 11.74 -13.80 30.65
C MET A 335 12.94 -13.35 31.47
N LYS A 336 13.95 -12.66 30.93
CA LYS A 336 15.26 -12.45 31.59
C LYS A 336 15.76 -11.02 31.68
N ARG A 337 14.99 -9.95 31.56
CA ARG A 337 15.56 -8.61 31.65
C ARG A 337 14.91 -7.70 32.67
N HIS A 338 15.64 -7.47 33.76
CA HIS A 338 15.59 -6.24 34.54
C HIS A 338 16.45 -5.20 33.83
N VAL A 339 15.84 -4.14 33.30
CA VAL A 339 16.53 -2.90 32.94
C VAL A 339 16.12 -1.88 34.00
N GLU A 340 17.10 -1.42 34.78
CA GLU A 340 16.90 -0.27 35.68
C GLU A 340 16.72 1.00 34.82
N GLY A 341 15.56 1.64 34.90
CA GLY A 341 15.25 2.91 34.28
C GLY A 341 14.13 2.80 33.25
N ASP A 342 13.20 3.72 33.25
CA ASP A 342 12.02 3.91 32.43
C ASP A 342 11.14 2.68 32.15
N TRP A 343 10.03 2.64 32.83
CA TRP A 343 9.02 1.58 32.79
C TRP A 343 8.24 1.62 31.45
N LYS A 344 8.71 0.93 30.41
CA LYS A 344 7.87 0.63 29.23
C LYS A 344 6.77 -0.33 29.69
N THR A 345 5.53 0.05 29.47
CA THR A 345 4.38 -0.63 30.08
C THR A 345 3.74 -1.68 29.19
N ARG A 346 4.07 -1.74 27.88
CA ARG A 346 3.45 -2.62 26.87
C ARG A 346 4.39 -2.70 25.69
N VAL A 347 4.74 -3.90 25.24
CA VAL A 347 5.80 -4.04 24.23
C VAL A 347 5.29 -4.62 22.93
N VAL A 348 5.57 -3.90 21.87
CA VAL A 348 5.43 -4.32 20.49
C VAL A 348 6.74 -4.11 19.75
N GLY A 349 7.26 -5.19 19.15
CA GLY A 349 8.55 -5.16 18.45
C GLY A 349 9.76 -5.19 19.37
N TYR A 350 10.79 -5.86 18.90
CA TYR A 350 12.10 -5.91 19.56
C TYR A 350 13.21 -5.77 18.53
N ASP A 351 14.15 -4.86 18.82
CA ASP A 351 15.45 -4.77 18.17
C ASP A 351 16.51 -5.24 19.17
N GLY A 352 17.05 -6.43 18.93
CA GLY A 352 17.88 -7.11 19.91
C GLY A 352 17.13 -7.28 21.23
N SER A 353 17.46 -6.43 22.20
CA SER A 353 16.89 -6.46 23.54
C SER A 353 16.01 -5.27 23.90
N ARG A 354 15.87 -4.33 22.99
CA ARG A 354 15.05 -3.14 23.19
C ARG A 354 13.67 -3.39 22.63
N GLY A 355 12.64 -3.00 23.38
CA GLY A 355 11.26 -3.07 22.96
C GLY A 355 10.67 -1.69 22.76
N MET A 356 9.71 -1.53 21.84
CA MET A 356 8.91 -0.31 21.65
C MET A 356 7.65 -0.38 22.51
N ASP A 357 7.26 0.71 23.16
CA ASP A 357 5.96 0.79 23.86
C ASP A 357 4.82 0.96 22.83
N ILE A 358 3.66 0.30 23.04
CA ILE A 358 2.50 0.38 22.12
C ILE A 358 2.05 1.83 21.89
N PRO A 359 1.97 2.73 22.91
CA PRO A 359 1.66 4.14 22.64
C PRO A 359 2.68 4.85 21.76
N GLU A 360 3.99 4.54 21.88
CA GLU A 360 5.04 5.07 21.00
C GLU A 360 4.87 4.55 19.58
N PHE A 361 4.55 3.25 19.44
CA PHE A 361 4.20 2.63 18.16
C PHE A 361 2.98 3.27 17.50
N ALA A 362 1.90 3.48 18.26
CA ALA A 362 0.69 4.13 17.79
C ALA A 362 0.97 5.57 17.32
N ASP A 363 1.77 6.31 18.09
CA ASP A 363 2.15 7.67 17.79
C ASP A 363 3.00 7.74 16.48
N ALA A 364 3.98 6.86 16.32
CA ALA A 364 4.75 6.76 15.07
C ALA A 364 3.87 6.38 13.88
N LEU A 365 2.97 5.42 14.05
CA LEU A 365 2.10 4.92 12.99
C LEU A 365 1.11 5.98 12.47
N SER A 366 0.82 7.02 13.27
CA SER A 366 0.00 8.15 12.85
C SER A 366 0.57 8.91 11.63
N GLU A 367 1.90 8.83 11.38
CA GLU A 367 2.54 9.41 10.19
C GLU A 367 2.03 8.74 8.90
N LEU A 368 1.73 7.44 8.94
CA LEU A 368 1.20 6.71 7.79
C LEU A 368 -0.31 6.87 7.65
N ASN A 369 -1.03 6.91 8.77
CA ASN A 369 -2.50 6.93 8.84
C ASN A 369 -3.14 5.79 8.01
N PRO A 370 -2.88 4.53 8.34
CA PRO A 370 -3.31 3.39 7.53
C PRO A 370 -4.81 3.13 7.69
N ASP A 371 -5.46 2.62 6.63
CA ASP A 371 -6.87 2.18 6.63
C ASP A 371 -7.08 0.99 7.57
N PHE A 372 -6.08 0.12 7.65
CA PHE A 372 -6.07 -1.01 8.57
C PHE A 372 -4.65 -1.34 9.03
N VAL A 373 -4.58 -2.05 10.16
CA VAL A 373 -3.35 -2.63 10.71
C VAL A 373 -3.53 -4.13 10.89
N LEU A 374 -2.63 -4.92 10.31
CA LEU A 374 -2.50 -6.36 10.57
C LEU A 374 -1.31 -6.57 11.50
N MET A 375 -1.58 -7.11 12.69
CA MET A 375 -0.57 -7.42 13.70
C MET A 375 -0.17 -8.90 13.61
N ASP A 376 0.91 -9.19 12.87
CA ASP A 376 1.55 -10.52 12.89
C ASP A 376 2.46 -10.62 14.11
N ALA A 377 1.83 -10.57 15.28
CA ALA A 377 2.45 -10.53 16.59
C ALA A 377 1.50 -11.07 17.67
N CYS A 378 2.06 -11.65 18.73
CA CYS A 378 1.31 -12.33 19.79
C CYS A 378 0.47 -11.37 20.64
N PHE A 379 -0.73 -11.81 21.08
CA PHE A 379 -1.58 -11.16 22.10
C PHE A 379 -2.07 -9.73 21.76
N MET A 380 -2.00 -9.31 20.51
CA MET A 380 -2.39 -7.95 20.13
C MET A 380 -3.91 -7.73 20.07
N ALA A 381 -4.74 -8.77 20.16
CA ALA A 381 -6.19 -8.64 20.34
C ALA A 381 -6.61 -8.52 21.83
N SER A 382 -5.71 -8.04 22.70
CA SER A 382 -6.10 -7.60 24.04
C SER A 382 -6.71 -6.19 23.99
N VAL A 383 -7.80 -5.97 24.74
CA VAL A 383 -8.47 -4.66 24.78
C VAL A 383 -7.55 -3.55 25.25
N GLU A 384 -6.59 -3.85 26.10
CA GLU A 384 -5.60 -2.93 26.62
C GLU A 384 -4.63 -2.46 25.52
N ALA A 385 -4.19 -3.39 24.64
CA ALA A 385 -3.31 -3.05 23.51
C ALA A 385 -4.06 -2.31 22.41
N LEU A 386 -5.25 -2.80 22.05
CA LEU A 386 -6.10 -2.16 21.04
C LEU A 386 -6.54 -0.75 21.44
N TRP A 387 -6.72 -0.50 22.74
CA TRP A 387 -7.06 0.82 23.26
C TRP A 387 -6.02 1.89 22.90
N GLU A 388 -4.76 1.55 22.91
CA GLU A 388 -3.67 2.47 22.59
C GLU A 388 -3.56 2.76 21.07
N LEU A 389 -4.09 1.86 20.22
CA LEU A 389 -4.14 2.07 18.76
C LEU A 389 -5.31 2.93 18.30
N ARG A 390 -6.20 3.38 19.21
CA ARG A 390 -7.34 4.24 18.87
C ARG A 390 -6.88 5.56 18.24
N GLY A 391 -7.59 5.96 17.19
CA GLY A 391 -7.29 7.20 16.46
C GLY A 391 -6.16 7.10 15.44
N VAL A 392 -5.49 5.93 15.32
CA VAL A 392 -4.42 5.70 14.35
C VAL A 392 -4.94 5.00 13.09
N THR A 393 -5.87 4.08 13.26
CA THR A 393 -6.53 3.34 12.19
C THR A 393 -7.97 3.07 12.56
N ARG A 394 -8.76 2.59 11.62
CA ARG A 394 -10.13 2.16 11.91
C ARG A 394 -10.20 0.67 12.25
N LYS A 395 -9.48 -0.16 11.54
CA LYS A 395 -9.58 -1.63 11.62
C LYS A 395 -8.25 -2.25 12.00
N VAL A 396 -8.28 -3.21 12.92
CA VAL A 396 -7.11 -4.00 13.31
C VAL A 396 -7.43 -5.48 13.14
N ILE A 397 -6.50 -6.21 12.50
CA ILE A 397 -6.47 -7.68 12.48
C ILE A 397 -5.42 -8.10 13.49
N ALA A 398 -5.83 -8.85 14.52
CA ALA A 398 -4.92 -9.25 15.59
C ALA A 398 -5.33 -10.59 16.22
N SER A 399 -4.37 -11.24 16.87
CA SER A 399 -4.59 -12.50 17.57
C SER A 399 -4.69 -12.28 19.09
N PRO A 400 -5.66 -12.93 19.78
CA PRO A 400 -5.69 -12.95 21.24
C PRO A 400 -4.73 -13.98 21.86
N ILE A 401 -4.13 -14.87 21.04
CA ILE A 401 -3.16 -15.89 21.43
C ILE A 401 -1.79 -15.62 20.85
N GLU A 402 -0.81 -16.48 21.17
CA GLU A 402 0.47 -16.52 20.50
C GLU A 402 0.29 -16.88 19.01
N ILE A 403 0.99 -16.15 18.13
CA ILE A 403 1.06 -16.47 16.71
C ILE A 403 2.25 -17.40 16.48
N MET A 404 2.03 -18.51 15.77
CA MET A 404 3.10 -19.43 15.40
C MET A 404 4.16 -18.71 14.55
N SER A 405 5.43 -19.10 14.65
CA SER A 405 6.54 -18.44 13.95
C SER A 405 6.40 -18.40 12.42
N ALA A 406 5.55 -19.24 11.83
CA ALA A 406 5.21 -19.17 10.40
C ALA A 406 4.42 -17.91 10.04
N GLY A 407 3.77 -17.27 11.02
CA GLY A 407 2.99 -16.04 10.81
C GLY A 407 1.74 -16.24 9.96
N PHE A 408 1.34 -15.17 9.29
CA PHE A 408 0.24 -15.20 8.34
C PHE A 408 0.66 -15.82 7.00
N PRO A 409 -0.25 -16.54 6.28
CA PRO A 409 0.03 -17.11 4.95
C PRO A 409 0.00 -16.02 3.88
N TYR A 410 1.10 -15.27 3.72
CA TYR A 410 1.12 -14.04 2.92
C TYR A 410 0.79 -14.24 1.45
N THR A 411 1.12 -15.39 0.83
CA THR A 411 0.80 -15.60 -0.60
C THR A 411 -0.70 -15.46 -0.88
N PRO A 412 -1.62 -16.20 -0.25
CA PRO A 412 -3.04 -16.03 -0.48
C PRO A 412 -3.60 -14.71 0.10
N ILE A 413 -3.02 -14.19 1.20
CA ILE A 413 -3.43 -12.91 1.81
C ILE A 413 -3.19 -11.75 0.85
N ILE A 414 -2.01 -11.63 0.25
CA ILE A 414 -1.68 -10.57 -0.71
C ILE A 414 -2.61 -10.62 -1.92
N LYS A 415 -2.90 -11.83 -2.44
CA LYS A 415 -3.86 -11.99 -3.55
C LYS A 415 -5.26 -11.53 -3.20
N SER A 416 -5.73 -11.89 -2.00
CA SER A 416 -7.05 -11.48 -1.52
C SER A 416 -7.10 -9.96 -1.31
N LEU A 417 -6.11 -9.40 -0.66
CA LEU A 417 -6.04 -7.98 -0.32
C LEU A 417 -6.05 -7.08 -1.56
N PHE A 418 -5.18 -7.34 -2.52
CA PHE A 418 -5.13 -6.54 -3.77
C PHE A 418 -6.25 -6.91 -4.76
N GLY A 419 -7.01 -7.96 -4.50
CA GLY A 419 -8.27 -8.28 -5.19
C GLY A 419 -9.46 -7.48 -4.66
N ASP A 420 -9.52 -7.27 -3.35
CA ASP A 420 -10.56 -6.51 -2.65
C ASP A 420 -9.99 -5.94 -1.34
N TRP A 421 -9.57 -4.66 -1.37
CA TRP A 421 -8.89 -3.98 -0.27
C TRP A 421 -9.74 -3.84 0.99
N ASP A 422 -11.06 -3.81 0.86
CA ASP A 422 -11.98 -3.64 1.96
C ASP A 422 -12.39 -4.94 2.65
N ASN A 423 -12.17 -6.09 1.99
CA ASN A 423 -12.58 -7.40 2.49
C ASN A 423 -11.58 -8.03 3.48
N LEU A 424 -11.33 -7.34 4.57
CA LEU A 424 -10.36 -7.77 5.59
C LEU A 424 -10.80 -9.04 6.33
N ALA A 425 -12.11 -9.34 6.39
CA ALA A 425 -12.61 -10.59 6.98
C ALA A 425 -12.11 -11.83 6.22
N GLU A 426 -11.93 -11.72 4.90
CA GLU A 426 -11.36 -12.79 4.09
C GLU A 426 -9.91 -13.10 4.48
N LEU A 427 -9.11 -12.09 4.83
CA LEU A 427 -7.74 -12.30 5.32
C LEU A 427 -7.72 -13.12 6.62
N CYS A 428 -8.64 -12.81 7.53
CA CYS A 428 -8.80 -13.55 8.77
C CYS A 428 -9.23 -15.02 8.51
N ARG A 429 -10.16 -15.23 7.58
CA ARG A 429 -10.62 -16.57 7.18
C ARG A 429 -9.47 -17.37 6.56
N ILE A 430 -8.71 -16.79 5.63
CA ILE A 430 -7.54 -17.42 5.01
C ILE A 430 -6.52 -17.86 6.08
N TYR A 431 -6.28 -16.99 7.08
CA TYR A 431 -5.36 -17.31 8.17
C TYR A 431 -5.81 -18.54 8.95
N VAL A 432 -7.03 -18.55 9.49
CA VAL A 432 -7.53 -19.66 10.31
C VAL A 432 -7.65 -20.95 9.50
N ASP A 433 -8.18 -20.89 8.28
CA ASP A 433 -8.35 -22.06 7.42
C ASP A 433 -7.01 -22.69 7.03
N SER A 434 -5.95 -21.88 6.83
CA SER A 434 -4.61 -22.42 6.57
C SER A 434 -4.06 -23.21 7.76
N TYR A 435 -4.34 -22.74 8.99
CA TYR A 435 -3.91 -23.43 10.20
C TYR A 435 -4.77 -24.67 10.52
N LYS A 436 -6.06 -24.67 10.20
CA LYS A 436 -6.92 -25.86 10.38
C LYS A 436 -6.41 -27.10 9.65
N VAL A 437 -5.70 -26.91 8.53
CA VAL A 437 -5.12 -28.00 7.73
C VAL A 437 -3.61 -28.19 7.93
N SER A 438 -2.98 -27.38 8.77
CA SER A 438 -1.56 -27.47 9.05
C SER A 438 -1.21 -28.59 10.03
N SER A 439 0.09 -28.96 10.11
CA SER A 439 0.59 -29.90 11.12
C SER A 439 0.57 -29.29 12.54
N SER A 440 0.45 -27.98 12.65
CA SER A 440 0.37 -27.22 13.91
C SER A 440 -0.91 -26.37 13.89
N PRO A 441 -2.10 -26.96 14.13
CA PRO A 441 -3.38 -26.30 13.96
C PRO A 441 -3.72 -25.37 15.13
N HIS A 442 -2.93 -24.32 15.31
CA HIS A 442 -3.05 -23.37 16.41
C HIS A 442 -3.16 -21.95 15.87
N ALA A 443 -4.38 -21.44 15.82
CA ALA A 443 -4.68 -20.09 15.37
C ALA A 443 -5.94 -19.54 16.04
N ALA A 444 -5.94 -18.25 16.31
CA ALA A 444 -7.11 -17.44 16.60
C ALA A 444 -6.85 -16.04 16.06
N VAL A 445 -7.86 -15.41 15.49
CA VAL A 445 -7.72 -14.06 14.96
C VAL A 445 -9.05 -13.32 14.99
N SER A 446 -8.98 -12.02 15.15
CA SER A 446 -10.14 -11.12 15.12
C SER A 446 -9.89 -9.94 14.20
N LEU A 447 -10.92 -9.56 13.47
CA LEU A 447 -11.03 -8.28 12.80
C LEU A 447 -11.81 -7.33 13.71
N VAL A 448 -11.21 -6.25 14.13
CA VAL A 448 -11.71 -5.35 15.17
C VAL A 448 -11.89 -3.93 14.60
N ASP A 449 -13.08 -3.34 14.74
CA ASP A 449 -13.31 -1.91 14.55
C ASP A 449 -12.98 -1.17 15.85
N ILE A 450 -11.75 -0.65 15.93
CA ILE A 450 -11.27 0.00 17.15
C ILE A 450 -11.89 1.38 17.41
N THR A 451 -12.64 1.94 16.46
CA THR A 451 -13.42 3.17 16.67
C THR A 451 -14.60 2.97 17.63
N GLN A 452 -15.00 1.72 17.87
CA GLN A 452 -16.09 1.34 18.75
C GLN A 452 -15.64 0.99 20.19
N LEU A 453 -14.32 1.04 20.47
CA LEU A 453 -13.77 0.63 21.78
C LEU A 453 -14.25 1.51 22.94
N ASP A 454 -14.51 2.80 22.73
CA ASP A 454 -15.04 3.67 23.78
C ASP A 454 -16.43 3.19 24.25
N ALA A 455 -17.32 2.85 23.31
CA ALA A 455 -18.65 2.30 23.63
C ALA A 455 -18.55 0.91 24.32
N LEU A 456 -17.60 0.08 23.90
CA LEU A 456 -17.33 -1.19 24.57
C LEU A 456 -16.85 -0.98 26.02
N ALA A 457 -15.92 -0.05 26.23
CA ALA A 457 -15.42 0.25 27.58
C ALA A 457 -16.53 0.78 28.50
N GLU A 458 -17.42 1.62 27.98
CA GLU A 458 -18.59 2.11 28.72
C GLU A 458 -19.55 0.98 29.09
N SER A 459 -19.82 0.04 28.18
CA SER A 459 -20.69 -1.11 28.43
C SER A 459 -20.10 -2.08 29.46
N VAL A 460 -18.78 -2.33 29.41
CA VAL A 460 -18.06 -3.07 30.46
C VAL A 460 -18.21 -2.37 31.80
N SER A 461 -18.01 -1.04 31.85
CA SER A 461 -18.22 -0.25 33.07
C SER A 461 -19.65 -0.34 33.60
N GLU A 462 -20.66 -0.38 32.71
CA GLU A 462 -22.07 -0.57 33.09
C GLU A 462 -22.28 -1.95 33.76
N VAL A 463 -21.77 -3.03 33.15
CA VAL A 463 -21.82 -4.39 33.73
C VAL A 463 -21.16 -4.41 35.10
N LEU A 464 -19.97 -3.81 35.25
CA LEU A 464 -19.26 -3.79 36.52
C LEU A 464 -20.02 -2.98 37.61
N ARG A 465 -20.66 -1.87 37.25
CA ARG A 465 -21.44 -1.04 38.20
C ARG A 465 -22.74 -1.69 38.63
N SER A 466 -23.45 -2.35 37.72
CA SER A 466 -24.74 -2.98 37.97
C SER A 466 -24.61 -4.36 38.63
N SER A 467 -23.42 -5.00 38.56
CA SER A 467 -23.22 -6.37 39.05
C SER A 467 -22.77 -6.44 40.50
N ARG A 468 -23.07 -7.57 41.13
CA ARG A 468 -22.76 -7.83 42.53
C ARG A 468 -21.27 -8.14 42.74
N LYS A 469 -20.61 -7.39 43.62
CA LYS A 469 -19.26 -7.72 44.11
C LYS A 469 -19.31 -8.70 45.26
N ILE A 470 -18.38 -9.64 45.29
CA ILE A 470 -18.14 -10.56 46.39
C ILE A 470 -16.81 -10.18 47.05
N GLU A 471 -16.86 -9.65 48.26
CA GLU A 471 -15.65 -9.29 49.05
C GLU A 471 -14.58 -8.48 48.28
N LYS A 472 -14.91 -7.56 47.49
CA LYS A 472 -14.02 -6.80 46.58
C LYS A 472 -13.63 -7.52 45.28
N SER A 473 -14.05 -8.76 45.08
CA SER A 473 -13.86 -9.48 43.81
C SER A 473 -15.11 -9.40 42.95
N TRP A 474 -14.92 -9.38 41.64
CA TRP A 474 -15.99 -9.50 40.66
C TRP A 474 -16.34 -10.97 40.38
N LEU A 475 -15.35 -11.83 40.46
CA LEU A 475 -15.46 -13.27 40.16
C LEU A 475 -15.33 -14.13 41.43
N THR A 476 -16.03 -15.23 41.48
CA THR A 476 -15.92 -16.25 42.54
C THR A 476 -14.80 -17.26 42.22
N SER A 477 -14.49 -17.44 40.92
CA SER A 477 -13.41 -18.28 40.43
C SER A 477 -13.00 -17.81 39.03
N VAL A 478 -11.76 -18.05 38.68
CA VAL A 478 -11.22 -17.85 37.33
C VAL A 478 -10.89 -19.17 36.63
N SER A 479 -11.09 -20.31 37.31
CA SER A 479 -10.67 -21.63 36.81
C SER A 479 -11.48 -22.14 35.62
N ASP A 480 -12.69 -21.62 35.41
CA ASP A 480 -13.61 -22.00 34.34
C ASP A 480 -13.77 -20.90 33.27
N LEU A 481 -12.96 -19.81 33.35
CA LEU A 481 -12.88 -18.82 32.30
C LEU A 481 -12.07 -19.33 31.12
N GLN A 482 -12.47 -18.95 29.92
CA GLN A 482 -11.62 -19.10 28.74
C GLN A 482 -10.38 -18.24 28.90
N TYR A 483 -9.21 -18.81 28.61
CA TYR A 483 -7.92 -18.15 28.62
C TYR A 483 -7.20 -18.34 27.27
N TYR A 484 -6.17 -17.53 27.03
CA TYR A 484 -5.52 -17.46 25.73
C TYR A 484 -4.01 -17.74 25.79
N GLU A 485 -3.50 -18.25 26.91
CA GLU A 485 -2.10 -18.68 27.09
C GLU A 485 -2.01 -19.80 28.14
N GLY A 486 -0.84 -20.47 28.24
CA GLY A 486 -0.64 -21.65 29.07
C GLY A 486 -0.02 -21.41 30.45
N LEU A 487 -0.04 -20.19 30.98
CA LEU A 487 0.46 -19.89 32.31
C LEU A 487 -0.40 -20.53 33.40
N ALA A 488 0.21 -20.92 34.52
CA ALA A 488 -0.55 -21.46 35.68
C ALA A 488 -1.51 -20.41 36.29
N ASN A 489 -1.16 -19.15 36.17
CA ASN A 489 -1.98 -18.02 36.56
C ASN A 489 -2.16 -17.10 35.34
N HIS A 490 -3.23 -17.33 34.60
CA HIS A 490 -3.48 -16.68 33.32
C HIS A 490 -3.49 -15.15 33.40
N ILE A 491 -3.03 -14.52 32.32
CA ILE A 491 -2.93 -13.07 32.13
C ILE A 491 -3.97 -12.61 31.11
N PHE A 492 -4.25 -13.44 30.10
CA PHE A 492 -5.16 -13.13 29.01
C PHE A 492 -6.42 -14.01 29.10
N TYR A 493 -7.52 -13.43 29.59
CA TYR A 493 -8.83 -14.08 29.66
C TYR A 493 -9.72 -13.57 28.53
N ASP A 494 -10.67 -14.40 28.10
CA ASP A 494 -11.69 -13.95 27.15
C ASP A 494 -12.60 -12.90 27.77
N LEU A 495 -12.78 -11.75 27.07
CA LEU A 495 -13.58 -10.63 27.58
C LEU A 495 -15.07 -10.99 27.68
N GLY A 496 -15.62 -11.67 26.66
CA GLY A 496 -17.03 -12.07 26.63
C GLY A 496 -17.36 -13.04 27.78
N ASP A 497 -16.54 -14.09 27.93
CA ASP A 497 -16.70 -15.09 29.00
C ASP A 497 -16.55 -14.45 30.41
N CYS A 498 -15.66 -13.44 30.54
CA CYS A 498 -15.57 -12.67 31.80
C CYS A 498 -16.85 -11.90 32.11
N MET A 499 -17.41 -11.20 31.13
CA MET A 499 -18.63 -10.40 31.33
C MET A 499 -19.83 -11.29 31.59
N ASP A 500 -19.97 -12.41 30.91
CA ASP A 500 -21.02 -13.42 31.14
C ASP A 500 -20.99 -13.95 32.58
N LYS A 501 -19.82 -14.13 33.17
CA LYS A 501 -19.64 -14.61 34.55
C LYS A 501 -19.86 -13.52 35.61
N ILE A 502 -19.58 -12.27 35.28
CA ILE A 502 -19.68 -11.14 36.20
C ILE A 502 -21.12 -10.61 36.27
N ALA A 503 -21.79 -10.54 35.13
CA ALA A 503 -23.08 -9.86 35.00
C ALA A 503 -24.17 -10.48 35.87
N THR A 504 -24.86 -9.62 36.61
CA THR A 504 -26.10 -9.94 37.35
C THR A 504 -27.33 -9.20 36.81
N ASP A 505 -27.09 -8.20 35.97
CA ASP A 505 -28.08 -7.42 35.23
C ASP A 505 -28.10 -7.83 33.76
N SER A 506 -29.19 -8.39 33.31
CA SER A 506 -29.35 -8.90 31.94
C SER A 506 -29.42 -7.76 30.90
N VAL A 507 -29.85 -6.56 31.30
CA VAL A 507 -29.91 -5.41 30.39
C VAL A 507 -28.50 -4.87 30.14
N ALA A 508 -27.70 -4.68 31.18
CA ALA A 508 -26.31 -4.30 31.06
C ALA A 508 -25.48 -5.31 30.25
N LEU A 509 -25.76 -6.62 30.45
CA LEU A 509 -25.11 -7.67 29.67
C LEU A 509 -25.51 -7.62 28.17
N SER A 510 -26.80 -7.33 27.87
CA SER A 510 -27.24 -7.17 26.49
C SER A 510 -26.53 -5.98 25.80
N HIS A 511 -26.42 -4.85 26.48
CA HIS A 511 -25.68 -3.68 25.98
C HIS A 511 -24.21 -4.00 25.72
N PHE A 512 -23.59 -4.80 26.59
CA PHE A 512 -22.22 -5.26 26.40
C PHE A 512 -22.09 -6.12 25.14
N HIS A 513 -22.95 -7.12 24.93
CA HIS A 513 -22.89 -7.96 23.74
C HIS A 513 -23.13 -7.16 22.46
N GLU A 514 -24.09 -6.23 22.46
CA GLU A 514 -24.32 -5.34 21.33
C GLU A 514 -23.08 -4.45 21.02
N ALA A 515 -22.36 -3.99 22.05
CA ALA A 515 -21.13 -3.23 21.88
C ALA A 515 -19.98 -4.12 21.37
N LEU A 516 -19.87 -5.34 21.90
CA LEU A 516 -18.88 -6.32 21.47
C LEU A 516 -19.05 -6.69 20.00
N ASP A 517 -20.30 -6.95 19.54
CA ASP A 517 -20.61 -7.26 18.14
C ASP A 517 -20.28 -6.10 17.18
N ARG A 518 -20.31 -4.84 17.65
CA ARG A 518 -19.87 -3.69 16.86
C ARG A 518 -18.35 -3.56 16.79
N VAL A 519 -17.65 -4.03 17.81
CA VAL A 519 -16.19 -4.01 17.88
C VAL A 519 -15.58 -5.18 17.12
N VAL A 520 -16.06 -6.40 17.36
CA VAL A 520 -15.53 -7.63 16.73
C VAL A 520 -16.33 -7.91 15.47
N LEU A 521 -15.82 -7.43 14.34
CA LEU A 521 -16.49 -7.58 13.04
C LEU A 521 -16.42 -9.02 12.51
N TRP A 522 -15.37 -9.74 12.88
CA TRP A 522 -15.17 -11.13 12.54
C TRP A 522 -14.18 -11.77 13.50
N THR A 523 -14.41 -13.03 13.91
CA THR A 523 -13.45 -13.83 14.67
C THR A 523 -13.65 -15.31 14.38
N ASP A 524 -12.55 -16.08 14.38
CA ASP A 524 -12.56 -17.54 14.30
C ASP A 524 -11.25 -18.09 14.90
N HIS A 525 -11.26 -19.38 15.20
CA HIS A 525 -10.13 -20.05 15.83
C HIS A 525 -10.09 -21.56 15.51
N THR A 526 -8.94 -22.17 15.71
CA THR A 526 -8.79 -23.62 15.76
C THR A 526 -9.29 -24.18 17.10
N ALA A 527 -9.46 -25.48 17.21
CA ALA A 527 -9.94 -26.10 18.46
C ALA A 527 -8.99 -25.88 19.66
N LYS A 528 -7.73 -25.60 19.40
CA LYS A 528 -6.68 -25.40 20.41
C LYS A 528 -5.76 -24.27 20.04
N GLY A 529 -5.24 -23.55 21.02
CA GLY A 529 -4.07 -22.69 20.95
C GLY A 529 -2.82 -23.43 21.41
N TYR A 530 -1.66 -22.89 21.06
CA TYR A 530 -0.36 -23.29 21.58
C TYR A 530 0.24 -22.16 22.41
N SER A 531 0.95 -22.48 23.47
CA SER A 531 1.64 -21.50 24.30
C SER A 531 3.07 -21.93 24.56
N ASP A 532 4.02 -21.07 24.20
CA ASP A 532 5.44 -21.24 24.48
C ASP A 532 5.75 -21.15 25.98
N PHE A 533 4.90 -20.46 26.77
CA PHE A 533 5.04 -20.38 28.22
C PHE A 533 5.00 -21.74 28.91
N CYS A 534 4.11 -22.62 28.45
CA CYS A 534 4.01 -23.98 28.99
C CYS A 534 4.51 -25.05 28.02
N ARG A 535 4.92 -24.66 26.79
CA ARG A 535 5.24 -25.57 25.69
C ARG A 535 4.17 -26.63 25.48
N GLY A 536 2.93 -26.16 25.41
CA GLY A 536 1.79 -27.05 25.34
C GLY A 536 0.56 -26.40 24.74
N GLU A 537 -0.41 -27.26 24.44
CA GLU A 537 -1.70 -26.86 23.89
C GLU A 537 -2.70 -26.53 25.01
N PHE A 538 -3.61 -25.61 24.72
CA PHE A 538 -4.76 -25.31 25.56
C PHE A 538 -6.03 -25.22 24.70
N PRO A 539 -7.22 -25.52 25.26
CA PRO A 539 -8.45 -25.52 24.50
C PRO A 539 -8.96 -24.10 24.21
N LEU A 540 -9.49 -23.91 23.02
CA LEU A 540 -10.24 -22.73 22.60
C LEU A 540 -11.69 -23.12 22.40
N VAL A 541 -12.60 -22.68 23.28
CA VAL A 541 -14.00 -23.12 23.34
C VAL A 541 -14.99 -21.96 23.35
N ARG A 542 -14.71 -20.93 24.16
CA ARG A 542 -15.55 -19.75 24.34
C ARG A 542 -14.73 -18.51 24.00
N CYS A 543 -14.60 -18.25 22.72
CA CYS A 543 -13.73 -17.17 22.22
C CYS A 543 -14.59 -16.04 21.65
N SER A 544 -14.66 -14.92 22.37
CA SER A 544 -15.31 -13.70 21.90
C SER A 544 -14.42 -12.86 20.96
N GLY A 545 -13.17 -13.28 20.80
CA GLY A 545 -12.20 -12.63 19.92
C GLY A 545 -11.31 -11.57 20.58
N LEU A 546 -11.61 -11.16 21.81
CA LEU A 546 -10.84 -10.18 22.56
C LEU A 546 -10.41 -10.74 23.91
N SER A 547 -9.18 -10.43 24.32
CA SER A 547 -8.71 -10.74 25.66
C SER A 547 -8.70 -9.53 26.57
N VAL A 548 -8.77 -9.80 27.88
CA VAL A 548 -8.71 -8.82 28.97
C VAL A 548 -7.94 -9.39 30.16
N TYR A 549 -7.29 -8.55 30.94
CA TYR A 549 -6.68 -8.96 32.20
C TYR A 549 -7.67 -8.96 33.36
N VAL A 550 -7.66 -10.03 34.15
CA VAL A 550 -8.34 -10.12 35.44
C VAL A 550 -7.30 -9.93 36.56
N SER A 551 -7.32 -8.76 37.18
CA SER A 551 -6.30 -8.41 38.17
C SER A 551 -6.45 -9.22 39.46
N ARG A 552 -5.28 -9.53 40.10
CA ARG A 552 -5.22 -10.31 41.34
C ARG A 552 -4.41 -9.57 42.39
N GLN A 553 -4.90 -9.57 43.63
CA GLN A 553 -4.18 -8.97 44.77
C GLN A 553 -2.80 -9.63 45.00
N LYS A 554 -2.70 -10.92 44.70
CA LYS A 554 -1.49 -11.71 44.81
C LYS A 554 -0.34 -11.15 43.92
N TYR A 555 -0.66 -10.41 42.85
CA TYR A 555 0.31 -9.88 41.89
C TYR A 555 0.24 -8.33 41.83
N PRO A 556 0.73 -7.65 42.86
CA PRO A 556 0.55 -6.21 43.02
C PRO A 556 1.23 -5.40 41.89
N MET A 557 2.33 -5.87 41.31
CA MET A 557 3.02 -5.18 40.23
C MET A 557 2.20 -5.22 38.93
N PHE A 558 1.68 -6.39 38.59
CA PHE A 558 0.76 -6.54 37.44
C PHE A 558 -0.46 -5.66 37.59
N ARG A 559 -1.08 -5.68 38.78
CA ARG A 559 -2.22 -4.83 39.08
C ARG A 559 -1.88 -3.35 38.96
N ALA A 560 -0.73 -2.91 39.47
CA ALA A 560 -0.32 -1.52 39.40
C ALA A 560 -0.08 -1.06 37.95
N SER A 561 0.51 -1.91 37.10
CA SER A 561 0.64 -1.66 35.66
C SER A 561 -0.71 -1.57 34.97
N TYR A 562 -1.59 -2.54 35.21
CA TYR A 562 -2.94 -2.57 34.64
C TYR A 562 -3.79 -1.33 34.98
N LEU A 563 -3.75 -0.86 36.22
CA LEU A 563 -4.49 0.33 36.66
C LEU A 563 -4.02 1.64 36.00
N ARG A 564 -2.84 1.66 35.39
CA ARG A 564 -2.34 2.86 34.66
C ARG A 564 -2.85 2.94 33.25
N MET A 565 -3.42 1.86 32.69
CA MET A 565 -3.86 1.81 31.30
C MET A 565 -5.09 2.66 31.03
N GLY A 566 -5.16 3.22 29.83
CA GLY A 566 -6.30 4.00 29.38
C GLY A 566 -7.60 3.21 29.39
N TRP A 567 -7.55 1.95 28.95
CA TRP A 567 -8.69 1.01 29.02
C TRP A 567 -9.25 0.90 30.42
N THR A 568 -8.41 0.55 31.40
CA THR A 568 -8.85 0.32 32.80
C THR A 568 -9.44 1.58 33.46
N LYS A 569 -8.91 2.76 33.11
CA LYS A 569 -9.44 4.05 33.60
C LYS A 569 -10.87 4.31 33.13
N THR A 570 -11.25 3.82 31.96
CA THR A 570 -12.57 4.00 31.35
C THR A 570 -13.50 2.84 31.68
N ALA A 571 -13.10 1.61 31.39
CA ALA A 571 -13.91 0.41 31.60
C ALA A 571 -14.03 -0.01 33.07
N GLY A 572 -13.01 0.24 33.87
CA GLY A 572 -12.90 -0.22 35.25
C GLY A 572 -12.00 -1.44 35.40
N GLU A 573 -11.67 -1.76 36.64
CA GLU A 573 -10.85 -2.93 36.99
C GLU A 573 -11.70 -4.19 37.14
N ILE A 574 -11.42 -5.22 36.35
CA ILE A 574 -11.90 -6.58 36.60
C ILE A 574 -10.93 -7.24 37.57
N CYS A 575 -11.41 -7.72 38.71
CA CYS A 575 -10.53 -8.30 39.75
C CYS A 575 -11.08 -9.58 40.35
N TYR A 576 -10.13 -10.44 40.77
CA TYR A 576 -10.31 -11.64 41.55
C TYR A 576 -9.32 -11.64 42.71
N TYR A 577 -9.80 -11.67 43.97
CA TYR A 577 -8.96 -11.60 45.16
C TYR A 577 -9.05 -12.85 46.01
#